data_175baca8afa24a7d6f00ea5807caade5
#
_entry.id   175baca8afa24a7d6f00ea5807caade5
#
_cell.length_a   1.000
_cell.length_b   1.000
_cell.length_c   1.000
_cell.angle_alpha   90.00
_cell.angle_beta   90.00
_cell.angle_gamma   90.00
#
_symmetry.space_group_name_H-M   'P 1'
#
loop_
_entity.id
_entity.type
_entity.pdbx_description
1 polymer ?
#
loop_
_entity_poly.entity_id
_entity_poly.type
_entity_poly.pdbx_seq_one_letter_code
_entity_poly.pdbx_strand_id
1 'polypeptide(L)'
;MTVARIIMSEHPSVEAFNTFLDGHREAVKRGFLSNADFSVSVQTGPNSNLILTTYSDQSTANSNLVERQDWFASREHLISDIFYYEGEVKTILRGGGEELLMDRTNEIELNVKVDNLTNETNNLKAELEELKEMLSQVLAKLP
;
A
#
# COMPACT_ATOMS: atom_id res chain seq x y z
N MET A 1 -1.54 -4.41 9.22
CA MET A 1 -0.79 -3.40 9.99
C MET A 1 0.21 -2.73 9.07
N THR A 2 0.06 -1.46 8.83
CA THR A 2 0.94 -0.70 7.93
C THR A 2 2.36 -0.62 8.47
N VAL A 3 3.33 -0.94 7.63
CA VAL A 3 4.74 -0.93 7.97
C VAL A 3 5.43 0.20 7.21
N ALA A 4 6.31 0.93 7.88
CA ALA A 4 7.18 1.91 7.25
C ALA A 4 8.64 1.46 7.28
N ARG A 5 9.32 1.68 6.16
CA ARG A 5 10.77 1.57 6.02
C ARG A 5 11.35 2.95 5.81
N ILE A 6 12.34 3.26 6.61
CA ILE A 6 13.04 4.54 6.58
C ILE A 6 14.50 4.28 6.28
N ILE A 7 15.00 4.93 5.25
CA ILE A 7 16.41 4.91 4.89
C ILE A 7 16.92 6.34 4.99
N MET A 8 18.00 6.52 5.74
CA MET A 8 18.75 7.76 5.75
C MET A 8 20.10 7.49 5.11
N SER A 9 20.47 8.26 4.11
CA SER A 9 21.73 8.08 3.39
C SER A 9 22.52 9.36 3.26
N GLU A 10 23.84 9.23 3.37
CA GLU A 10 24.81 10.26 3.05
C GLU A 10 25.62 9.83 1.82
N HIS A 11 26.00 10.79 1.01
CA HIS A 11 26.68 10.58 -0.24
C HIS A 11 28.02 11.32 -0.23
N PRO A 12 29.06 10.80 -0.93
CA PRO A 12 30.39 11.41 -0.88
C PRO A 12 30.47 12.81 -1.52
N SER A 13 29.48 13.14 -2.35
CA SER A 13 29.39 14.46 -2.99
C SER A 13 27.95 14.77 -3.41
N VAL A 14 27.69 16.04 -3.74
CA VAL A 14 26.41 16.47 -4.33
C VAL A 14 26.15 15.80 -5.66
N GLU A 15 27.20 15.57 -6.47
CA GLU A 15 27.08 14.86 -7.74
C GLU A 15 26.67 13.40 -7.54
N ALA A 16 27.29 12.69 -6.59
CA ALA A 16 26.92 11.32 -6.24
C ALA A 16 25.47 11.25 -5.72
N PHE A 17 25.06 12.22 -4.91
CA PHE A 17 23.70 12.34 -4.45
C PHE A 17 22.69 12.52 -5.60
N ASN A 18 22.96 13.43 -6.52
CA ASN A 18 22.08 13.65 -7.66
C ASN A 18 21.99 12.39 -8.55
N THR A 19 23.12 11.74 -8.79
CA THR A 19 23.16 10.47 -9.55
C THR A 19 22.33 9.38 -8.86
N PHE A 20 22.42 9.28 -7.54
CA PHE A 20 21.62 8.35 -6.75
C PHE A 20 20.13 8.66 -6.86
N LEU A 21 19.72 9.93 -6.69
CA LEU A 21 18.31 10.33 -6.79
C LEU A 21 17.73 10.06 -8.18
N ASP A 22 18.46 10.39 -9.22
CA ASP A 22 18.02 10.16 -10.60
C ASP A 22 17.87 8.65 -10.87
N GLY A 23 18.82 7.84 -10.39
CA GLY A 23 18.73 6.38 -10.46
C GLY A 23 17.52 5.84 -9.71
N HIS A 24 17.21 6.39 -8.56
CA HIS A 24 16.02 6.00 -7.76
C HIS A 24 14.72 6.34 -8.49
N ARG A 25 14.60 7.56 -9.01
CA ARG A 25 13.43 7.99 -9.80
C ARG A 25 13.20 7.09 -11.02
N GLU A 26 14.25 6.76 -11.76
CA GLU A 26 14.15 5.87 -12.91
C GLU A 26 13.79 4.44 -12.52
N ALA A 27 14.32 3.93 -11.41
CA ALA A 27 13.95 2.61 -10.90
C ALA A 27 12.46 2.56 -10.52
N VAL A 28 11.95 3.57 -9.82
CA VAL A 28 10.53 3.66 -9.44
C VAL A 28 9.63 3.71 -10.68
N LYS A 29 9.98 4.47 -11.71
CA LYS A 29 9.23 4.49 -12.98
C LYS A 29 9.19 3.13 -13.67
N ARG A 30 10.19 2.27 -13.47
CA ARG A 30 10.28 0.91 -14.03
C ARG A 30 9.62 -0.16 -13.17
N GLY A 31 8.96 0.23 -12.07
CA GLY A 31 8.24 -0.68 -11.18
C GLY A 31 8.95 -1.03 -9.87
N PHE A 32 10.12 -0.47 -9.61
CA PHE A 32 10.73 -0.55 -8.27
C PHE A 32 9.78 0.08 -7.24
N LEU A 33 9.53 -0.60 -6.13
CA LEU A 33 8.53 -0.21 -5.13
C LEU A 33 7.07 -0.22 -5.63
N SER A 34 6.73 -0.99 -6.67
CA SER A 34 5.37 -1.07 -7.21
C SER A 34 4.33 -1.60 -6.20
N ASN A 35 4.78 -2.30 -5.16
CA ASN A 35 3.96 -2.81 -4.07
C ASN A 35 3.90 -1.88 -2.84
N ALA A 36 4.56 -0.71 -2.90
CA ALA A 36 4.48 0.30 -1.86
C ALA A 36 3.19 1.10 -1.97
N ASP A 37 2.62 1.48 -0.82
CA ASP A 37 1.46 2.36 -0.77
C ASP A 37 1.87 3.81 -1.00
N PHE A 38 3.02 4.17 -0.48
CA PHE A 38 3.54 5.53 -0.53
C PHE A 38 5.06 5.53 -0.38
N SER A 39 5.74 6.41 -1.08
CA SER A 39 7.17 6.66 -0.89
C SER A 39 7.47 8.12 -1.07
N VAL A 40 8.24 8.68 -0.16
CA VAL A 40 8.73 10.06 -0.23
C VAL A 40 10.23 10.11 0.02
N SER A 41 10.92 10.91 -0.79
CA SER A 41 12.33 11.24 -0.59
C SER A 41 12.46 12.70 -0.19
N VAL A 42 13.15 12.94 0.90
CA VAL A 42 13.37 14.27 1.48
C VAL A 42 14.87 14.55 1.50
N GLN A 43 15.30 15.61 0.83
CA GLN A 43 16.68 16.07 0.96
C GLN A 43 16.90 16.69 2.34
N THR A 44 17.82 16.13 3.12
CA THR A 44 18.10 16.54 4.50
C THR A 44 19.37 17.38 4.65
N GLY A 45 20.15 17.47 3.59
CA GLY A 45 21.37 18.25 3.50
C GLY A 45 21.86 18.31 2.04
N PRO A 46 23.00 18.97 1.77
CA PRO A 46 23.50 19.11 0.41
C PRO A 46 23.71 17.78 -0.32
N ASN A 47 24.10 16.74 0.40
CA ASN A 47 24.41 15.40 -0.11
C ASN A 47 23.84 14.30 0.79
N SER A 48 22.71 14.55 1.41
CA SER A 48 22.01 13.56 2.26
C SER A 48 20.51 13.58 2.01
N ASN A 49 19.87 12.42 2.22
CA ASN A 49 18.42 12.32 2.13
C ASN A 49 17.84 11.31 3.13
N LEU A 50 16.54 11.40 3.26
CA LEU A 50 15.70 10.42 3.93
C LEU A 50 14.66 9.91 2.91
N ILE A 51 14.51 8.59 2.83
CA ILE A 51 13.43 7.95 2.07
C ILE A 51 12.54 7.22 3.05
N LEU A 52 11.26 7.57 3.06
CA LEU A 52 10.23 6.86 3.81
C LEU A 52 9.32 6.15 2.82
N THR A 53 9.13 4.84 3.01
CA THR A 53 8.26 4.02 2.18
C THR A 53 7.31 3.24 3.07
N THR A 54 6.02 3.26 2.77
CA THR A 54 5.00 2.51 3.51
C THR A 54 4.44 1.36 2.69
N TYR A 55 4.05 0.31 3.39
CA TYR A 55 3.45 -0.91 2.84
C TYR A 55 2.25 -1.31 3.67
N SER A 56 1.27 -1.94 3.04
CA SER A 56 0.04 -2.41 3.69
C SER A 56 0.30 -3.35 4.87
N ASP A 57 1.35 -4.17 4.78
CA ASP A 57 1.75 -5.14 5.79
C ASP A 57 3.21 -5.59 5.63
N GLN A 58 3.69 -6.37 6.61
CA GLN A 58 5.06 -6.89 6.62
C GLN A 58 5.35 -7.85 5.46
N SER A 59 4.38 -8.66 5.06
CA SER A 59 4.55 -9.60 3.94
C SER A 59 4.79 -8.85 2.63
N THR A 60 3.99 -7.82 2.39
CA THR A 60 4.13 -6.92 1.24
C THR A 60 5.48 -6.21 1.26
N ALA A 61 5.88 -5.69 2.42
CA ALA A 61 7.19 -5.07 2.58
C ALA A 61 8.34 -6.05 2.30
N ASN A 62 8.21 -7.31 2.71
CA ASN A 62 9.25 -8.31 2.51
C ASN A 62 9.32 -8.83 1.06
N SER A 63 8.25 -8.74 0.30
CA SER A 63 8.19 -9.26 -1.07
C SER A 63 9.18 -8.59 -2.03
N ASN A 64 9.61 -7.36 -1.75
CA ASN A 64 10.62 -6.66 -2.55
C ASN A 64 11.99 -6.49 -1.86
N LEU A 65 12.22 -7.23 -0.77
CA LEU A 65 13.44 -7.05 0.03
C LEU A 65 14.72 -7.35 -0.76
N VAL A 66 14.74 -8.44 -1.52
CA VAL A 66 15.90 -8.84 -2.34
C VAL A 66 16.17 -7.81 -3.43
N GLU A 67 15.14 -7.39 -4.17
CA GLU A 67 15.26 -6.36 -5.20
C GLU A 67 15.82 -5.05 -4.65
N ARG A 68 15.37 -4.64 -3.45
CA ARG A 68 15.88 -3.45 -2.77
C ARG A 68 17.35 -3.59 -2.36
N GLN A 69 17.71 -4.73 -1.78
CA GLN A 69 19.10 -4.99 -1.38
C GLN A 69 20.04 -4.97 -2.58
N ASP A 70 19.64 -5.60 -3.68
CA ASP A 70 20.41 -5.63 -4.92
C ASP A 70 20.54 -4.22 -5.54
N TRP A 71 19.46 -3.44 -5.51
CA TRP A 71 19.46 -2.07 -6.00
C TRP A 71 20.44 -1.19 -5.23
N PHE A 72 20.47 -1.26 -3.89
CA PHE A 72 21.41 -0.52 -3.05
C PHE A 72 22.83 -1.03 -3.20
N ALA A 73 23.05 -2.34 -3.23
CA ALA A 73 24.37 -2.94 -3.42
C ALA A 73 25.02 -2.50 -4.73
N SER A 74 24.24 -2.40 -5.81
CA SER A 74 24.74 -1.92 -7.12
C SER A 74 25.14 -0.44 -7.13
N ARG A 75 24.78 0.31 -6.08
CA ARG A 75 25.05 1.76 -5.92
C ARG A 75 25.86 2.09 -4.69
N GLU A 76 26.51 1.12 -4.11
CA GLU A 76 27.34 1.28 -2.91
C GLU A 76 28.38 2.39 -3.08
N HIS A 77 28.95 2.54 -4.27
CA HIS A 77 29.94 3.58 -4.59
C HIS A 77 29.36 5.02 -4.55
N LEU A 78 28.04 5.19 -4.58
CA LEU A 78 27.34 6.47 -4.44
C LEU A 78 26.95 6.79 -3.00
N ILE A 79 27.20 5.89 -2.05
CA ILE A 79 26.74 6.01 -0.66
C ILE A 79 27.97 5.98 0.26
N SER A 80 28.12 7.00 1.10
CA SER A 80 29.16 7.05 2.12
C SER A 80 28.69 6.51 3.46
N ASP A 81 27.41 6.66 3.79
CA ASP A 81 26.80 6.12 4.99
C ASP A 81 25.30 5.85 4.76
N ILE A 82 24.76 4.83 5.42
CA ILE A 82 23.35 4.45 5.31
C ILE A 82 22.83 3.90 6.64
N PHE A 83 21.67 4.41 7.05
CA PHE A 83 20.90 3.90 8.18
C PHE A 83 19.56 3.39 7.70
N TYR A 84 19.14 2.27 8.25
CA TYR A 84 17.89 1.62 7.92
C TYR A 84 17.07 1.39 9.18
N TYR A 85 15.81 1.79 9.12
CA TYR A 85 14.82 1.57 10.16
C TYR A 85 13.56 0.96 9.57
N GLU A 86 12.90 0.12 10.35
CA GLU A 86 11.61 -0.44 10.03
C GLU A 86 10.72 -0.42 11.26
N GLY A 87 9.46 -0.12 11.09
CA GLY A 87 8.51 -0.10 12.18
C GLY A 87 7.07 -0.03 11.71
N GLU A 88 6.18 -0.26 12.66
CA GLU A 88 4.75 -0.13 12.47
C GLU A 88 4.35 1.35 12.43
N VAL A 89 3.55 1.72 11.44
CA VAL A 89 2.94 3.05 11.37
C VAL A 89 1.77 3.10 12.36
N LYS A 90 1.87 3.99 13.34
CA LYS A 90 0.83 4.15 14.35
C LYS A 90 -0.22 5.18 13.96
N THR A 91 0.20 6.25 13.27
CA THR A 91 -0.70 7.35 12.93
C THR A 91 -0.22 8.06 11.67
N ILE A 92 -1.14 8.37 10.78
CA ILE A 92 -0.92 9.29 9.66
C ILE A 92 -1.97 10.40 9.79
N LEU A 93 -1.52 11.64 9.86
CA LEU A 93 -2.38 12.81 9.99
C LEU A 93 -2.26 13.67 8.72
N ARG A 94 -3.39 14.11 8.22
CA ARG A 94 -3.45 15.15 7.19
C ARG A 94 -3.54 16.53 7.86
N GLY A 95 -2.99 17.55 7.22
CA GLY A 95 -3.18 18.93 7.66
C GLY A 95 -4.66 19.25 7.86
N GLY A 96 -5.01 19.84 9.02
CA GLY A 96 -6.40 20.03 9.44
C GLY A 96 -6.90 18.99 10.46
N GLY A 97 -6.06 18.04 10.88
CA GLY A 97 -6.37 17.07 11.94
C GLY A 97 -7.11 15.83 11.48
N GLU A 98 -7.27 15.62 10.17
CA GLU A 98 -7.83 14.39 9.64
C GLU A 98 -6.84 13.23 9.79
N GLU A 99 -7.25 12.17 10.47
CA GLU A 99 -6.48 10.94 10.58
C GLU A 99 -6.73 10.05 9.36
N LEU A 100 -5.65 9.70 8.66
CA LEU A 100 -5.67 8.78 7.53
C LEU A 100 -5.21 7.41 8.02
N LEU A 101 -6.15 6.48 8.18
CA LEU A 101 -5.81 5.09 8.43
C LEU A 101 -5.47 4.42 7.11
N MET A 102 -4.20 4.06 6.90
CA MET A 102 -3.73 3.28 5.75
C MET A 102 -3.71 1.78 6.04
N ASP A 103 -4.39 1.31 7.08
CA ASP A 103 -4.50 -0.12 7.36
C ASP A 103 -5.47 -0.77 6.37
N ARG A 104 -4.92 -1.25 5.26
CA ARG A 104 -5.68 -1.98 4.23
C ARG A 104 -6.26 -3.30 4.71
N THR A 105 -5.83 -3.81 5.86
CA THR A 105 -6.40 -5.01 6.45
C THR A 105 -7.89 -4.79 6.73
N ASN A 106 -8.22 -3.65 7.32
CA ASN A 106 -9.60 -3.25 7.56
C ASN A 106 -10.40 -3.02 6.26
N GLU A 107 -9.76 -2.47 5.24
CA GLU A 107 -10.39 -2.26 3.93
C GLU A 107 -10.69 -3.60 3.23
N ILE A 108 -9.76 -4.55 3.27
CA ILE A 108 -9.97 -5.90 2.72
C ILE A 108 -11.11 -6.62 3.46
N GLU A 109 -11.11 -6.59 4.80
CA GLU A 109 -12.18 -7.18 5.61
C GLU A 109 -13.54 -6.53 5.30
N LEU A 110 -13.59 -5.22 5.15
CA LEU A 110 -14.80 -4.49 4.79
C LEU A 110 -15.30 -4.89 3.40
N ASN A 111 -14.42 -4.99 2.41
CA ASN A 111 -14.76 -5.41 1.06
C ASN A 111 -15.33 -6.84 1.04
N VAL A 112 -14.72 -7.77 1.77
CA VAL A 112 -15.25 -9.14 1.93
C VAL A 112 -16.65 -9.14 2.54
N LYS A 113 -16.88 -8.32 3.57
CA LYS A 113 -18.22 -8.16 4.18
C LYS A 113 -19.23 -7.59 3.19
N VAL A 114 -18.85 -6.58 2.41
CA VAL A 114 -19.72 -5.99 1.38
C VAL A 114 -20.07 -7.01 0.32
N ASP A 115 -19.12 -7.81 -0.16
CA ASP A 115 -19.35 -8.86 -1.16
C ASP A 115 -20.31 -9.94 -0.61
N ASN A 116 -20.13 -10.37 0.63
CA ASN A 116 -21.01 -11.33 1.28
C ASN A 116 -22.44 -10.78 1.42
N LEU A 117 -22.62 -9.54 1.85
CA LEU A 117 -23.93 -8.87 1.94
C LEU A 117 -24.60 -8.71 0.57
N THR A 118 -23.81 -8.42 -0.48
CA THR A 118 -24.32 -8.34 -1.86
C THR A 118 -24.85 -9.71 -2.32
N ASN A 119 -24.12 -10.78 -2.04
CA ASN A 119 -24.53 -12.14 -2.37
C ASN A 119 -25.80 -12.55 -1.62
N GLU A 120 -25.89 -12.27 -0.31
CA GLU A 120 -27.09 -12.54 0.50
C GLU A 120 -28.30 -11.74 -0.05
N THR A 121 -28.11 -10.48 -0.41
CA THR A 121 -29.16 -9.65 -0.98
C THR A 121 -29.68 -10.22 -2.31
N ASN A 122 -28.79 -10.70 -3.17
CA ASN A 122 -29.17 -11.32 -4.45
C ASN A 122 -29.93 -12.64 -4.22
N ASN A 123 -29.52 -13.47 -3.25
CA ASN A 123 -30.23 -14.69 -2.90
C ASN A 123 -31.64 -14.39 -2.37
N LEU A 124 -31.78 -13.41 -1.47
CA LEU A 124 -33.09 -12.99 -0.94
C LEU A 124 -34.01 -12.44 -2.04
N LYS A 125 -33.47 -11.71 -3.03
CA LYS A 125 -34.27 -11.26 -4.19
C LYS A 125 -34.79 -12.44 -5.02
N ALA A 126 -33.95 -13.45 -5.24
CA ALA A 126 -34.37 -14.66 -5.98
C ALA A 126 -35.47 -15.42 -5.23
N GLU A 127 -35.31 -15.62 -3.92
CA GLU A 127 -36.34 -16.25 -3.07
C GLU A 127 -37.66 -15.45 -3.08
N LEU A 128 -37.56 -14.13 -3.04
CA LEU A 128 -38.74 -13.27 -3.10
C LEU A 128 -39.48 -13.41 -4.43
N GLU A 129 -38.81 -13.51 -5.54
CA GLU A 129 -39.43 -13.73 -6.86
C GLU A 129 -40.09 -15.13 -6.94
N GLU A 130 -39.46 -16.17 -6.40
CA GLU A 130 -40.07 -17.49 -6.30
C GLU A 130 -41.35 -17.50 -5.46
N LEU A 131 -41.33 -16.81 -4.30
CA LEU A 131 -42.50 -16.68 -3.45
C LEU A 131 -43.64 -15.94 -4.13
N LYS A 132 -43.34 -14.85 -4.88
CA LYS A 132 -44.33 -14.12 -5.67
C LYS A 132 -44.96 -15.00 -6.74
N GLU A 133 -44.17 -15.81 -7.41
CA GLU A 133 -44.69 -16.72 -8.44
C GLU A 133 -45.58 -17.82 -7.82
N MET A 134 -45.15 -18.39 -6.69
CA MET A 134 -45.95 -19.38 -5.94
C MET A 134 -47.28 -18.76 -5.47
N LEU A 135 -47.24 -17.56 -4.94
CA LEU A 135 -48.45 -16.84 -4.53
C LEU A 135 -49.41 -16.60 -5.71
N SER A 136 -48.89 -16.17 -6.86
CA SER A 136 -49.66 -15.98 -8.08
C SER A 136 -50.34 -17.28 -8.52
N GLN A 137 -49.63 -18.40 -8.47
CA GLN A 137 -50.18 -19.72 -8.80
C GLN A 137 -51.30 -20.15 -7.84
N VAL A 138 -51.15 -19.87 -6.54
CA VAL A 138 -52.18 -20.16 -5.53
C VAL A 138 -53.43 -19.30 -5.79
N LEU A 139 -53.23 -18.01 -6.00
CA LEU A 139 -54.32 -17.09 -6.26
C LEU A 139 -55.11 -17.46 -7.54
N ALA A 140 -54.43 -17.94 -8.57
CA ALA A 140 -55.06 -18.40 -9.82
C ALA A 140 -55.92 -19.65 -9.65
N LYS A 141 -55.71 -20.41 -8.59
CA LYS A 141 -56.48 -21.63 -8.26
C LYS A 141 -57.65 -21.42 -7.33
N LEU A 142 -57.80 -20.20 -6.79
CA LEU A 142 -58.91 -19.87 -5.93
C LEU A 142 -60.18 -19.67 -6.79
N PRO A 143 -61.37 -20.19 -6.29
CA PRO A 143 -62.63 -20.04 -6.99
C PRO A 143 -63.13 -18.60 -6.99
#